data_33337a8a462c4af3ec0231ba363b44a3
#
_entry.id   33337a8a462c4af3ec0231ba363b44a3
#
_cell.length_a   1.000
_cell.length_b   1.000
_cell.length_c   1.000
_cell.angle_alpha   90.00
_cell.angle_beta   90.00
_cell.angle_gamma   90.00
#
_symmetry.space_group_name_H-M   'P 1'
#
loop_
_entity.id
_entity.type
_entity.pdbx_description
1 polymer ?
#
loop_
_entity_poly.entity_id
_entity_poly.type
_entity_poly.pdbx_seq_one_letter_code
_entity_poly.pdbx_strand_id
1 'polypeptide(L)'
;VLEQSQPPAVSIPMPTLPMSAEPIKAADDGGLLGTVSFGALEYLNGYAGVFIIGFLVTLIATPFVRKLAIEMDIVDKPNEARKQHKYPIAYLGGFAVFLGVMAAIAYSYAIIDGPGGTLGPVPLSIVIGIVAITFTGLADDAWGWDPRLKIAGQLVAAAALAVQDIGTRVAEGVLAPVFGEPQTVLFTLGPLALQSGDVFYWSGTAIIAIFVLGGCNAMNLIDGLDGLCSGTAAIMATGLLAISLLMAAGMQITDPFESLAGVRIVLCLALLGAVLGFLPWNFNPAIIFLGDCGSLLIGYLIVVSILLLGERGDTHLVFAGLIIFSLPIMDTALAILRRKLAGVPMSTADANHIHHIVKRAVGGVKRAVVVLYGISIAFGILGVVLGALAIEQIVRLRILYSVSIVLFGAIGAVALKVALRSRWASQSGLVPVEPAPAVQVDPVPSATSAATQPKP
;
A
#
# COMPACT_ATOMS: atom_id res chain seq x y z
N VAL A 1 14.28 62.16 33.01
CA VAL A 1 14.78 62.25 31.64
C VAL A 1 16.08 61.53 31.60
N LEU A 2 16.10 60.27 31.18
CA LEU A 2 17.28 59.48 30.85
C LEU A 2 17.07 58.89 29.48
N GLU A 3 17.71 59.48 28.49
CA GLU A 3 17.85 59.05 27.10
C GLU A 3 18.66 57.75 27.10
N GLN A 4 18.06 56.63 26.70
CA GLN A 4 18.75 55.38 26.41
C GLN A 4 19.22 55.42 24.98
N SER A 5 20.55 55.60 24.80
CA SER A 5 21.25 55.46 23.52
C SER A 5 21.32 53.96 23.12
N GLN A 6 20.71 53.59 22.00
CA GLN A 6 20.92 52.29 21.36
C GLN A 6 22.35 52.17 20.80
N PRO A 7 22.99 51.00 20.94
CA PRO A 7 24.29 50.74 20.29
C PRO A 7 24.11 50.54 18.80
N PRO A 8 25.13 50.87 17.97
CA PRO A 8 25.05 50.76 16.50
C PRO A 8 24.98 49.31 16.05
N ALA A 9 24.10 49.03 15.09
CA ALA A 9 23.97 47.73 14.44
C ALA A 9 25.28 47.40 13.66
N VAL A 10 25.92 46.31 14.07
CA VAL A 10 27.07 45.72 13.36
C VAL A 10 26.49 44.91 12.20
N SER A 11 26.63 45.42 10.97
CA SER A 11 26.32 44.70 9.75
C SER A 11 27.45 43.71 9.44
N ILE A 12 27.23 42.45 9.64
CA ILE A 12 28.09 41.36 9.19
C ILE A 12 27.83 41.18 7.68
N PRO A 13 28.78 41.32 6.79
CA PRO A 13 28.58 41.04 5.37
C PRO A 13 28.40 39.54 5.18
N MET A 14 27.23 39.12 4.68
CA MET A 14 27.03 37.75 4.22
C MET A 14 27.95 37.45 3.04
N PRO A 15 28.58 36.26 3.00
CA PRO A 15 29.36 35.85 1.85
C PRO A 15 28.43 35.68 0.65
N THR A 16 28.67 36.39 -0.42
CA THR A 16 28.01 36.21 -1.71
C THR A 16 28.45 34.87 -2.30
N LEU A 17 27.56 33.88 -2.28
CA LEU A 17 27.75 32.67 -3.07
C LEU A 17 27.73 33.05 -4.56
N PRO A 18 28.58 32.42 -5.40
CA PRO A 18 28.57 32.69 -6.83
C PRO A 18 27.26 32.13 -7.44
N MET A 19 26.35 33.03 -7.82
CA MET A 19 25.24 32.73 -8.70
C MET A 19 25.79 32.50 -10.11
N SER A 20 26.07 31.25 -10.45
CA SER A 20 26.16 30.79 -11.83
C SER A 20 25.71 29.33 -11.92
N ALA A 21 24.42 29.08 -11.55
CA ALA A 21 23.74 27.97 -12.16
C ALA A 21 23.12 28.51 -13.44
N GLU A 22 23.65 28.12 -14.58
CA GLU A 22 22.97 28.34 -15.86
C GLU A 22 21.56 27.72 -15.78
N PRO A 23 20.51 28.41 -16.23
CA PRO A 23 19.18 27.80 -16.30
C PRO A 23 19.30 26.63 -17.25
N ILE A 24 18.89 25.43 -16.75
CA ILE A 24 18.73 24.26 -17.58
C ILE A 24 17.74 24.63 -18.68
N LYS A 25 18.27 24.68 -19.93
CA LYS A 25 17.44 24.94 -21.10
C LYS A 25 16.32 23.96 -21.15
N ALA A 26 15.08 24.45 -21.13
CA ALA A 26 13.92 23.68 -21.48
C ALA A 26 14.18 23.04 -22.85
N ALA A 27 14.19 21.71 -22.91
CA ALA A 27 14.30 20.97 -24.15
C ALA A 27 12.96 21.15 -24.90
N ASP A 28 13.07 21.74 -26.06
CA ASP A 28 11.98 21.98 -27.01
C ASP A 28 11.63 20.70 -27.75
N ASP A 29 10.35 20.50 -27.99
CA ASP A 29 9.73 19.63 -28.98
C ASP A 29 10.13 18.15 -29.08
N GLY A 30 9.31 17.30 -28.49
CA GLY A 30 9.23 15.88 -28.82
C GLY A 30 7.94 15.26 -28.32
N GLY A 31 7.17 14.66 -29.22
CA GLY A 31 5.89 14.03 -28.93
C GLY A 31 5.93 12.98 -27.81
N LEU A 32 4.77 12.50 -27.37
CA LEU A 32 4.48 11.68 -26.18
C LEU A 32 5.46 10.52 -25.86
N LEU A 33 6.24 10.06 -26.83
CA LEU A 33 7.30 9.05 -26.69
C LEU A 33 8.73 9.66 -26.69
N GLY A 34 8.87 10.98 -26.97
CA GLY A 34 10.17 11.66 -27.04
C GLY A 34 10.50 12.51 -25.82
N THR A 35 9.56 12.76 -24.94
CA THR A 35 9.71 13.57 -23.71
C THR A 35 9.85 12.75 -22.44
N VAL A 36 10.45 11.56 -22.50
CA VAL A 36 11.08 11.02 -21.28
C VAL A 36 12.21 11.99 -20.99
N SER A 37 11.89 13.02 -20.21
CA SER A 37 12.87 14.04 -19.84
C SER A 37 14.08 13.34 -19.23
N PHE A 38 15.28 13.77 -19.62
CA PHE A 38 16.53 13.26 -19.03
C PHE A 38 16.46 13.23 -17.49
N GLY A 39 15.72 14.14 -16.86
CA GLY A 39 15.47 14.16 -15.44
C GLY A 39 14.82 12.91 -14.84
N ALA A 40 13.86 12.26 -15.49
CA ALA A 40 13.23 11.03 -14.95
C ALA A 40 14.21 9.86 -14.91
N LEU A 41 15.04 9.69 -15.94
CA LEU A 41 16.11 8.68 -15.98
C LEU A 41 17.23 9.00 -15.01
N GLU A 42 17.53 10.26 -14.80
CA GLU A 42 18.53 10.71 -13.85
C GLU A 42 18.11 10.41 -12.41
N TYR A 43 16.84 10.69 -12.06
CA TYR A 43 16.26 10.27 -10.77
C TYR A 43 16.29 8.75 -10.60
N LEU A 44 15.90 8.00 -11.63
CA LEU A 44 15.93 6.53 -11.56
C LEU A 44 17.35 6.00 -11.33
N ASN A 45 18.34 6.55 -12.03
CA ASN A 45 19.75 6.17 -11.85
C ASN A 45 20.26 6.52 -10.45
N GLY A 46 19.92 7.70 -9.92
CA GLY A 46 20.30 8.13 -8.57
C GLY A 46 19.78 7.19 -7.48
N TYR A 47 18.57 6.63 -7.66
CA TYR A 47 17.93 5.74 -6.68
C TYR A 47 17.99 4.25 -7.05
N ALA A 48 18.65 3.84 -8.14
CA ALA A 48 18.73 2.43 -8.55
C ALA A 48 19.28 1.50 -7.46
N GLY A 49 20.21 2.01 -6.63
CA GLY A 49 20.74 1.28 -5.48
C GLY A 49 19.69 0.89 -4.46
N VAL A 50 18.62 1.69 -4.27
CA VAL A 50 17.50 1.36 -3.38
C VAL A 50 16.81 0.07 -3.82
N PHE A 51 16.52 -0.05 -5.11
CA PHE A 51 15.96 -1.27 -5.70
C PHE A 51 16.91 -2.46 -5.52
N ILE A 52 18.20 -2.28 -5.85
CA ILE A 52 19.19 -3.37 -5.78
C ILE A 52 19.36 -3.88 -4.35
N ILE A 53 19.45 -2.98 -3.36
CA ILE A 53 19.57 -3.35 -1.94
C ILE A 53 18.31 -4.07 -1.47
N GLY A 54 17.11 -3.53 -1.76
CA GLY A 54 15.84 -4.18 -1.41
C GLY A 54 15.74 -5.59 -1.99
N PHE A 55 16.10 -5.75 -3.27
CA PHE A 55 16.10 -7.04 -3.96
C PHE A 55 17.10 -8.03 -3.34
N LEU A 56 18.36 -7.64 -3.19
CA LEU A 56 19.41 -8.55 -2.70
C LEU A 56 19.20 -8.94 -1.24
N VAL A 57 18.84 -7.97 -0.39
CA VAL A 57 18.60 -8.25 1.03
C VAL A 57 17.43 -9.22 1.19
N THR A 58 16.32 -8.98 0.50
CA THR A 58 15.17 -9.92 0.57
C THR A 58 15.51 -11.28 0.00
N LEU A 59 16.18 -11.35 -1.15
CA LEU A 59 16.55 -12.61 -1.79
C LEU A 59 17.43 -13.46 -0.86
N ILE A 60 18.41 -12.83 -0.20
CA ILE A 60 19.34 -13.50 0.72
C ILE A 60 18.67 -13.81 2.07
N ALA A 61 17.86 -12.88 2.62
CA ALA A 61 17.22 -13.08 3.92
C ALA A 61 16.17 -14.20 3.90
N THR A 62 15.46 -14.39 2.78
CA THR A 62 14.34 -15.34 2.70
C THR A 62 14.70 -16.76 3.13
N PRO A 63 15.79 -17.42 2.66
CA PRO A 63 16.14 -18.77 3.12
C PRO A 63 16.46 -18.83 4.63
N PHE A 64 17.06 -17.78 5.21
CA PHE A 64 17.34 -17.73 6.65
C PHE A 64 16.05 -17.58 7.47
N VAL A 65 15.16 -16.69 7.03
CA VAL A 65 13.84 -16.48 7.65
C VAL A 65 12.99 -17.75 7.54
N ARG A 66 13.05 -18.46 6.40
CA ARG A 66 12.40 -19.76 6.24
C ARG A 66 12.91 -20.79 7.26
N LYS A 67 14.23 -20.87 7.46
CA LYS A 67 14.82 -21.76 8.46
C LYS A 67 14.35 -21.41 9.86
N LEU A 68 14.38 -20.13 10.22
CA LEU A 68 13.89 -19.63 11.49
C LEU A 68 12.40 -19.97 11.72
N ALA A 69 11.54 -19.78 10.72
CA ALA A 69 10.12 -20.11 10.81
C ALA A 69 9.88 -21.61 11.07
N ILE A 70 10.68 -22.48 10.44
CA ILE A 70 10.60 -23.93 10.66
C ILE A 70 11.07 -24.28 12.08
N GLU A 71 12.15 -23.68 12.57
CA GLU A 71 12.66 -23.90 13.94
C GLU A 71 11.68 -23.41 15.02
N MET A 72 10.93 -22.36 14.74
CA MET A 72 9.90 -21.81 15.63
C MET A 72 8.52 -22.47 15.48
N ASP A 73 8.36 -23.50 14.63
CA ASP A 73 7.09 -24.15 14.27
C ASP A 73 6.01 -23.16 13.73
N ILE A 74 6.44 -22.03 13.15
CA ILE A 74 5.55 -21.05 12.48
C ILE A 74 5.37 -21.51 11.03
N VAL A 75 4.55 -22.55 10.86
CA VAL A 75 4.37 -23.24 9.57
C VAL A 75 2.89 -23.52 9.32
N ASP A 76 2.48 -23.42 8.08
CA ASP A 76 1.16 -23.87 7.64
C ASP A 76 1.14 -25.39 7.52
N LYS A 77 0.41 -26.08 8.39
CA LYS A 77 0.27 -27.53 8.40
C LYS A 77 -0.91 -27.95 7.52
N PRO A 78 -0.77 -29.01 6.68
CA PRO A 78 -1.84 -29.48 5.79
C PRO A 78 -2.90 -30.29 6.56
N ASN A 79 -3.55 -29.68 7.56
CA ASN A 79 -4.51 -30.32 8.45
C ASN A 79 -5.99 -30.08 8.06
N GLU A 80 -6.24 -29.35 6.99
CA GLU A 80 -7.60 -29.05 6.50
C GLU A 80 -7.77 -29.50 5.04
N ALA A 81 -8.93 -30.03 4.68
CA ALA A 81 -9.26 -30.44 3.30
C ALA A 81 -9.16 -29.32 2.28
N ARG A 82 -9.19 -28.06 2.74
CA ARG A 82 -9.03 -26.84 1.95
C ARG A 82 -7.58 -26.57 1.51
N LYS A 83 -6.59 -27.07 2.26
CA LYS A 83 -5.16 -26.84 2.04
C LYS A 83 -4.61 -27.78 0.98
N GLN A 84 -3.95 -27.25 -0.06
CA GLN A 84 -3.55 -28.02 -1.24
C GLN A 84 -2.06 -28.46 -1.24
N HIS A 85 -1.29 -28.06 -0.23
CA HIS A 85 0.12 -28.45 -0.09
C HIS A 85 0.25 -29.77 0.70
N LYS A 86 1.23 -30.59 0.31
CA LYS A 86 1.46 -31.91 0.92
C LYS A 86 2.40 -31.87 2.13
N TYR A 87 3.14 -30.78 2.30
CA TYR A 87 4.16 -30.59 3.34
C TYR A 87 3.92 -29.27 4.07
N PRO A 88 4.33 -29.14 5.35
CA PRO A 88 4.30 -27.86 6.05
C PRO A 88 5.10 -26.80 5.32
N ILE A 89 4.53 -25.62 5.14
CA ILE A 89 5.18 -24.48 4.46
C ILE A 89 5.38 -23.36 5.48
N ALA A 90 6.59 -22.77 5.52
CA ALA A 90 6.93 -21.68 6.42
C ALA A 90 6.10 -20.41 6.13
N TYR A 91 5.73 -19.66 7.19
CA TYR A 91 4.81 -18.51 7.08
C TYR A 91 5.49 -17.13 7.16
N LEU A 92 6.75 -17.01 7.56
CA LEU A 92 7.39 -15.70 7.86
C LEU A 92 7.98 -14.96 6.64
N GLY A 93 7.53 -15.21 5.42
CA GLY A 93 8.07 -14.56 4.21
C GLY A 93 8.00 -13.03 4.24
N GLY A 94 6.95 -12.49 4.84
CA GLY A 94 6.77 -11.04 5.01
C GLY A 94 7.88 -10.37 5.83
N PHE A 95 8.45 -11.07 6.79
CA PHE A 95 9.58 -10.55 7.57
C PHE A 95 10.84 -10.39 6.71
N ALA A 96 11.08 -11.27 5.73
CA ALA A 96 12.18 -11.10 4.77
C ALA A 96 11.94 -9.87 3.86
N VAL A 97 10.70 -9.66 3.42
CA VAL A 97 10.31 -8.45 2.65
C VAL A 97 10.53 -7.19 3.49
N PHE A 98 10.12 -7.20 4.76
CA PHE A 98 10.36 -6.10 5.70
C PHE A 98 11.85 -5.76 5.82
N LEU A 99 12.71 -6.75 6.01
CA LEU A 99 14.16 -6.54 6.08
C LEU A 99 14.71 -5.88 4.81
N GLY A 100 14.25 -6.31 3.63
CA GLY A 100 14.63 -5.71 2.36
C GLY A 100 14.17 -4.27 2.21
N VAL A 101 12.91 -3.99 2.56
CA VAL A 101 12.37 -2.61 2.54
C VAL A 101 13.14 -1.71 3.49
N MET A 102 13.37 -2.14 4.74
CA MET A 102 14.11 -1.35 5.73
C MET A 102 15.55 -1.09 5.32
N ALA A 103 16.23 -2.10 4.75
CA ALA A 103 17.59 -1.93 4.24
C ALA A 103 17.64 -0.96 3.05
N ALA A 104 16.67 -1.02 2.14
CA ALA A 104 16.53 -0.11 1.01
C ALA A 104 16.29 1.33 1.48
N ILE A 105 15.40 1.54 2.45
CA ILE A 105 15.15 2.85 3.06
C ILE A 105 16.42 3.34 3.78
N ALA A 106 17.08 2.50 4.58
CA ALA A 106 18.32 2.87 5.26
C ALA A 106 19.43 3.28 4.25
N TYR A 107 19.54 2.56 3.14
CA TYR A 107 20.46 2.92 2.08
C TYR A 107 20.12 4.29 1.46
N SER A 108 18.85 4.63 1.30
CA SER A 108 18.45 5.93 0.75
C SER A 108 18.92 7.12 1.59
N TYR A 109 19.03 6.96 2.91
CA TYR A 109 19.61 7.99 3.78
C TYR A 109 21.13 8.19 3.54
N ALA A 110 21.84 7.14 3.13
CA ALA A 110 23.28 7.23 2.85
C ALA A 110 23.62 7.92 1.52
N ILE A 111 22.64 8.03 0.61
CA ILE A 111 22.84 8.65 -0.72
C ILE A 111 22.23 10.05 -0.85
N ILE A 112 21.69 10.62 0.23
CA ILE A 112 21.06 11.95 0.20
C ILE A 112 22.01 13.04 -0.36
N ASP A 113 23.31 12.94 -0.11
CA ASP A 113 24.32 13.88 -0.57
C ASP A 113 24.94 13.53 -1.95
N GLY A 114 24.41 12.51 -2.64
CA GLY A 114 24.92 12.06 -3.94
C GLY A 114 24.43 12.93 -5.12
N PRO A 115 25.02 12.76 -6.33
CA PRO A 115 24.59 13.46 -7.54
C PRO A 115 23.18 12.99 -7.97
N GLY A 116 22.16 13.69 -7.59
CA GLY A 116 20.72 13.37 -7.65
C GLY A 116 20.09 13.26 -6.28
N GLY A 117 20.86 13.37 -5.20
CA GLY A 117 20.46 13.20 -3.81
C GLY A 117 19.90 14.45 -3.14
N THR A 118 19.24 15.31 -3.86
CA THR A 118 18.62 16.53 -3.31
C THR A 118 17.18 16.33 -2.81
N LEU A 119 16.69 15.10 -2.73
CA LEU A 119 15.33 14.82 -2.32
C LEU A 119 15.31 14.32 -0.87
N GLY A 120 14.42 14.90 -0.04
CA GLY A 120 14.37 14.67 1.39
C GLY A 120 14.27 13.19 1.83
N PRO A 121 14.68 12.87 3.08
CA PRO A 121 14.66 11.53 3.62
C PRO A 121 13.22 11.02 3.80
N VAL A 122 13.05 9.69 3.83
CA VAL A 122 11.74 9.09 4.15
C VAL A 122 11.30 9.51 5.55
N PRO A 123 10.11 10.14 5.72
CA PRO A 123 9.63 10.59 7.02
C PRO A 123 9.55 9.46 8.06
N LEU A 124 9.90 9.78 9.30
CA LEU A 124 9.90 8.80 10.40
C LEU A 124 8.52 8.19 10.64
N SER A 125 7.44 8.94 10.41
CA SER A 125 6.06 8.44 10.52
C SER A 125 5.77 7.27 9.58
N ILE A 126 6.31 7.31 8.34
CA ILE A 126 6.20 6.19 7.38
C ILE A 126 6.95 4.98 7.93
N VAL A 127 8.17 5.17 8.46
CA VAL A 127 8.98 4.10 9.06
C VAL A 127 8.27 3.49 10.28
N ILE A 128 7.70 4.32 11.16
CA ILE A 128 6.90 3.86 12.30
C ILE A 128 5.70 3.03 11.82
N GLY A 129 5.01 3.49 10.78
CA GLY A 129 3.90 2.75 10.19
C GLY A 129 4.33 1.40 9.60
N ILE A 130 5.46 1.34 8.88
CA ILE A 130 6.06 0.10 8.35
C ILE A 130 6.31 -0.88 9.50
N VAL A 131 6.94 -0.42 10.58
CA VAL A 131 7.25 -1.24 11.76
C VAL A 131 5.95 -1.71 12.44
N ALA A 132 5.00 -0.81 12.70
CA ALA A 132 3.74 -1.14 13.37
C ALA A 132 2.94 -2.18 12.59
N ILE A 133 2.79 -2.03 11.28
CA ILE A 133 2.08 -2.96 10.41
C ILE A 133 2.78 -4.32 10.36
N THR A 134 4.11 -4.32 10.19
CA THR A 134 4.89 -5.56 10.13
C THR A 134 4.75 -6.36 11.43
N PHE A 135 4.89 -5.70 12.59
CA PHE A 135 4.74 -6.39 13.87
C PHE A 135 3.30 -6.83 14.15
N THR A 136 2.31 -6.07 13.67
CA THR A 136 0.90 -6.49 13.75
C THR A 136 0.66 -7.78 12.95
N GLY A 137 1.15 -7.85 11.72
CA GLY A 137 1.03 -9.04 10.89
C GLY A 137 1.86 -10.22 11.42
N LEU A 138 3.09 -9.95 11.91
CA LEU A 138 3.94 -10.97 12.51
C LEU A 138 3.32 -11.60 13.75
N ALA A 139 2.67 -10.79 14.57
CA ALA A 139 1.99 -11.26 15.77
C ALA A 139 0.75 -12.09 15.40
N ASP A 140 0.05 -11.75 14.33
CA ASP A 140 -1.05 -12.55 13.81
C ASP A 140 -0.57 -13.90 13.26
N ASP A 141 0.50 -13.91 12.45
CA ASP A 141 1.10 -15.12 11.90
C ASP A 141 1.62 -16.08 12.99
N ALA A 142 2.16 -15.53 14.09
CA ALA A 142 2.76 -16.32 15.16
C ALA A 142 1.74 -16.80 16.21
N TRP A 143 0.74 -15.98 16.55
CA TRP A 143 -0.14 -16.23 17.70
C TRP A 143 -1.65 -16.21 17.36
N GLY A 144 -2.03 -15.88 16.12
CA GLY A 144 -3.43 -15.82 15.73
C GLY A 144 -4.19 -14.73 16.48
N TRP A 145 -3.83 -13.46 16.28
CA TRP A 145 -4.41 -12.34 17.02
C TRP A 145 -5.90 -12.13 16.74
N ASP A 146 -6.60 -11.57 17.73
CA ASP A 146 -7.97 -11.09 17.54
C ASP A 146 -8.01 -10.04 16.41
N PRO A 147 -8.98 -10.13 15.48
CA PRO A 147 -9.12 -9.17 14.38
C PRO A 147 -9.15 -7.70 14.83
N ARG A 148 -9.58 -7.41 16.07
CA ARG A 148 -9.59 -6.06 16.63
C ARG A 148 -8.19 -5.51 16.89
N LEU A 149 -7.26 -6.37 17.33
CA LEU A 149 -5.86 -5.98 17.54
C LEU A 149 -5.18 -5.70 16.19
N LYS A 150 -5.50 -6.47 15.17
CA LYS A 150 -5.05 -6.22 13.80
C LYS A 150 -5.52 -4.85 13.28
N ILE A 151 -6.79 -4.51 13.50
CA ILE A 151 -7.34 -3.17 13.15
C ILE A 151 -6.66 -2.08 13.97
N ALA A 152 -6.42 -2.29 15.27
CA ALA A 152 -5.74 -1.30 16.11
C ALA A 152 -4.33 -0.99 15.61
N GLY A 153 -3.53 -2.01 15.24
CA GLY A 153 -2.19 -1.81 14.65
C GLY A 153 -2.23 -1.01 13.33
N GLN A 154 -3.21 -1.28 12.48
CA GLN A 154 -3.41 -0.53 11.23
C GLN A 154 -3.80 0.93 11.51
N LEU A 155 -4.63 1.19 12.53
CA LEU A 155 -4.99 2.56 12.93
C LEU A 155 -3.80 3.32 13.54
N VAL A 156 -2.92 2.66 14.28
CA VAL A 156 -1.67 3.27 14.77
C VAL A 156 -0.80 3.72 13.59
N ALA A 157 -0.66 2.89 12.56
CA ALA A 157 0.08 3.26 11.36
C ALA A 157 -0.58 4.42 10.59
N ALA A 158 -1.91 4.44 10.50
CA ALA A 158 -2.64 5.55 9.90
C ALA A 158 -2.48 6.86 10.68
N ALA A 159 -2.55 6.79 12.02
CA ALA A 159 -2.34 7.94 12.90
C ALA A 159 -0.91 8.50 12.78
N ALA A 160 0.11 7.65 12.65
CA ALA A 160 1.48 8.09 12.44
C ALA A 160 1.63 8.93 11.16
N LEU A 161 0.94 8.58 10.07
CA LEU A 161 0.91 9.38 8.84
C LEU A 161 0.24 10.74 9.06
N ALA A 162 -0.93 10.74 9.70
CA ALA A 162 -1.71 11.97 9.93
C ALA A 162 -0.98 13.00 10.81
N VAL A 163 -0.21 12.53 11.82
CA VAL A 163 0.57 13.41 12.71
C VAL A 163 1.66 14.21 11.97
N GLN A 164 2.19 13.68 10.86
CA GLN A 164 3.17 14.39 10.02
C GLN A 164 2.57 14.88 8.69
N ASP A 165 1.27 15.09 8.65
CA ASP A 165 0.52 15.61 7.50
C ASP A 165 0.68 14.80 6.20
N ILE A 166 1.10 13.53 6.29
CA ILE A 166 1.28 12.68 5.11
C ILE A 166 -0.06 12.16 4.63
N GLY A 167 -0.52 12.69 3.49
CA GLY A 167 -1.80 12.34 2.87
C GLY A 167 -3.01 13.12 3.40
N THR A 168 -2.87 14.04 4.37
CA THR A 168 -3.99 14.84 4.89
C THR A 168 -4.59 15.78 3.84
N ARG A 169 -3.79 16.21 2.85
CA ARG A 169 -4.24 17.07 1.76
C ARG A 169 -4.94 16.36 0.61
N VAL A 170 -5.04 15.04 0.65
CA VAL A 170 -5.67 14.21 -0.40
C VAL A 170 -7.12 14.65 -0.70
N ALA A 171 -7.86 15.14 0.31
CA ALA A 171 -9.22 15.60 0.15
C ALA A 171 -9.33 17.00 -0.47
N GLU A 172 -8.27 17.80 -0.43
CA GLU A 172 -8.28 19.22 -0.80
C GLU A 172 -8.76 19.45 -2.24
N GLY A 173 -8.20 18.71 -3.21
CA GLY A 173 -8.55 18.90 -4.62
C GLY A 173 -10.02 18.64 -4.99
N VAL A 174 -10.76 17.89 -4.16
CA VAL A 174 -12.20 17.65 -4.33
C VAL A 174 -13.03 18.60 -3.49
N LEU A 175 -12.57 18.95 -2.30
CA LEU A 175 -13.33 19.76 -1.34
C LEU A 175 -13.14 21.27 -1.51
N ALA A 176 -11.98 21.73 -1.98
CA ALA A 176 -11.70 23.15 -2.17
C ALA A 176 -12.70 23.86 -3.11
N PRO A 177 -13.18 23.26 -4.21
CA PRO A 177 -14.23 23.88 -5.04
C PRO A 177 -15.55 24.14 -4.30
N VAL A 178 -15.80 23.45 -3.18
CA VAL A 178 -17.05 23.57 -2.38
C VAL A 178 -16.85 24.49 -1.18
N PHE A 179 -15.71 24.34 -0.47
CA PHE A 179 -15.45 25.01 0.80
C PHE A 179 -14.48 26.20 0.69
N GLY A 180 -13.92 26.45 -0.50
CA GLY A 180 -12.95 27.52 -0.75
C GLY A 180 -11.52 27.15 -0.34
N GLU A 181 -10.65 28.18 -0.33
CA GLU A 181 -9.25 28.02 0.07
C GLU A 181 -9.10 27.63 1.55
N PRO A 182 -7.98 27.00 1.98
CA PRO A 182 -7.81 26.50 3.34
C PRO A 182 -8.03 27.52 4.46
N GLN A 183 -7.79 28.81 4.20
CA GLN A 183 -7.98 29.90 5.16
C GLN A 183 -9.41 30.46 5.17
N THR A 184 -10.33 29.94 4.33
CA THR A 184 -11.72 30.41 4.28
C THR A 184 -12.43 30.06 5.60
N VAL A 185 -12.95 31.07 6.29
CA VAL A 185 -13.72 30.89 7.50
C VAL A 185 -15.12 30.42 7.15
N LEU A 186 -15.51 29.24 7.55
CA LEU A 186 -16.80 28.62 7.29
C LEU A 186 -17.81 28.98 8.36
N PHE A 187 -17.36 29.03 9.61
CA PHE A 187 -18.24 29.31 10.76
C PHE A 187 -17.44 29.86 11.93
N THR A 188 -18.02 30.81 12.68
CA THR A 188 -17.43 31.38 13.90
C THR A 188 -18.36 31.19 15.09
N LEU A 189 -17.84 30.66 16.19
CA LEU A 189 -18.54 30.53 17.46
C LEU A 189 -17.71 31.18 18.57
N GLY A 190 -17.97 32.47 18.85
CA GLY A 190 -17.14 33.23 19.78
C GLY A 190 -15.69 33.34 19.32
N PRO A 191 -14.70 32.91 20.16
CA PRO A 191 -13.30 32.94 19.76
C PRO A 191 -12.86 31.77 18.86
N LEU A 192 -13.74 30.80 18.61
CA LEU A 192 -13.47 29.63 17.77
C LEU A 192 -13.94 29.92 16.34
N ALA A 193 -13.01 29.79 15.38
CA ALA A 193 -13.31 29.85 13.95
C ALA A 193 -13.00 28.52 13.30
N LEU A 194 -14.00 27.90 12.66
CA LEU A 194 -13.82 26.72 11.83
C LEU A 194 -13.41 27.18 10.42
N GLN A 195 -12.26 26.72 9.95
CA GLN A 195 -11.75 27.02 8.62
C GLN A 195 -11.92 25.83 7.66
N SER A 196 -11.91 26.08 6.37
CA SER A 196 -11.89 25.01 5.36
C SER A 196 -10.72 24.06 5.54
N GLY A 197 -9.56 24.58 5.96
CA GLY A 197 -8.37 23.79 6.27
C GLY A 197 -8.61 22.72 7.33
N ASP A 198 -9.40 23.04 8.38
CA ASP A 198 -9.78 22.05 9.41
C ASP A 198 -10.62 20.92 8.80
N VAL A 199 -11.55 21.26 7.91
CA VAL A 199 -12.37 20.25 7.21
C VAL A 199 -11.51 19.39 6.31
N PHE A 200 -10.54 19.97 5.59
CA PHE A 200 -9.63 19.22 4.72
C PHE A 200 -8.74 18.27 5.54
N TYR A 201 -8.16 18.75 6.62
CA TYR A 201 -7.34 17.95 7.53
C TYR A 201 -8.09 16.74 8.10
N TRP A 202 -9.26 16.96 8.69
CA TRP A 202 -10.03 15.86 9.28
C TRP A 202 -10.59 14.89 8.23
N SER A 203 -10.99 15.40 7.06
CA SER A 203 -11.42 14.57 5.95
C SER A 203 -10.25 13.74 5.39
N GLY A 204 -9.09 14.36 5.23
CA GLY A 204 -7.86 13.67 4.81
C GLY A 204 -7.44 12.59 5.82
N THR A 205 -7.46 12.90 7.11
CA THR A 205 -7.19 11.93 8.19
C THR A 205 -8.13 10.73 8.15
N ALA A 206 -9.42 10.96 7.91
CA ALA A 206 -10.38 9.88 7.73
C ALA A 206 -10.08 9.03 6.48
N ILE A 207 -9.70 9.69 5.37
CA ILE A 207 -9.29 9.00 4.13
C ILE A 207 -8.03 8.15 4.38
N ILE A 208 -7.02 8.67 5.10
CA ILE A 208 -5.82 7.90 5.47
C ILE A 208 -6.21 6.63 6.22
N ALA A 209 -7.07 6.74 7.24
CA ALA A 209 -7.52 5.58 8.02
C ALA A 209 -8.24 4.55 7.14
N ILE A 210 -9.17 5.00 6.27
CA ILE A 210 -9.91 4.14 5.34
C ILE A 210 -8.94 3.45 4.35
N PHE A 211 -7.96 4.19 3.83
CA PHE A 211 -7.02 3.66 2.85
C PHE A 211 -6.08 2.65 3.47
N VAL A 212 -5.53 2.93 4.67
CA VAL A 212 -4.64 2.00 5.37
C VAL A 212 -5.40 0.72 5.74
N LEU A 213 -6.59 0.85 6.37
CA LEU A 213 -7.42 -0.31 6.68
C LEU A 213 -7.83 -1.08 5.42
N GLY A 214 -8.34 -0.36 4.41
CA GLY A 214 -8.79 -0.96 3.16
C GLY A 214 -7.66 -1.63 2.39
N GLY A 215 -6.53 -0.95 2.22
CA GLY A 215 -5.40 -1.43 1.42
C GLY A 215 -4.66 -2.60 2.07
N CYS A 216 -4.39 -2.54 3.37
CA CYS A 216 -3.79 -3.65 4.10
C CYS A 216 -4.66 -4.92 3.97
N ASN A 217 -5.96 -4.80 4.28
CA ASN A 217 -6.85 -5.96 4.20
C ASN A 217 -7.12 -6.41 2.76
N ALA A 218 -7.11 -5.50 1.77
CA ALA A 218 -7.26 -5.87 0.36
C ALA A 218 -6.08 -6.70 -0.16
N MET A 219 -4.85 -6.33 0.21
CA MET A 219 -3.66 -7.12 -0.14
C MET A 219 -3.62 -8.44 0.62
N ASN A 220 -4.08 -8.48 1.87
CA ASN A 220 -4.21 -9.73 2.63
C ASN A 220 -5.23 -10.69 1.99
N LEU A 221 -6.34 -10.19 1.48
CA LEU A 221 -7.34 -11.01 0.77
C LEU A 221 -6.83 -11.57 -0.57
N ILE A 222 -5.94 -10.86 -1.26
CA ILE A 222 -5.34 -11.33 -2.53
C ILE A 222 -4.25 -12.38 -2.30
N ASP A 223 -3.66 -12.46 -1.11
CA ASP A 223 -2.60 -13.43 -0.76
C ASP A 223 -3.15 -14.86 -0.57
N GLY A 224 -3.93 -15.34 -1.54
CA GLY A 224 -4.55 -16.66 -1.52
C GLY A 224 -3.95 -17.66 -2.52
N LEU A 225 -2.99 -17.27 -3.35
CA LEU A 225 -2.29 -18.13 -4.31
C LEU A 225 -0.79 -17.80 -4.35
N ASP A 226 0.04 -18.83 -4.46
CA ASP A 226 1.50 -18.72 -4.56
C ASP A 226 1.92 -17.67 -5.60
N GLY A 227 2.67 -16.66 -5.17
CA GLY A 227 3.20 -15.59 -6.00
C GLY A 227 2.20 -14.49 -6.38
N LEU A 228 0.90 -14.64 -6.09
CA LEU A 228 -0.10 -13.68 -6.53
C LEU A 228 0.08 -12.31 -5.87
N CYS A 229 0.16 -12.25 -4.55
CA CYS A 229 0.29 -11.00 -3.81
C CYS A 229 1.61 -10.29 -4.16
N SER A 230 2.73 -10.99 -4.06
CA SER A 230 4.06 -10.41 -4.36
C SER A 230 4.20 -9.94 -5.81
N GLY A 231 3.70 -10.71 -6.77
CA GLY A 231 3.79 -10.33 -8.19
C GLY A 231 2.84 -9.20 -8.58
N THR A 232 1.59 -9.18 -8.07
CA THR A 232 0.69 -8.03 -8.29
C THR A 232 1.22 -6.77 -7.63
N ALA A 233 1.85 -6.88 -6.44
CA ALA A 233 2.53 -5.77 -5.78
C ALA A 233 3.68 -5.21 -6.62
N ALA A 234 4.48 -6.06 -7.28
CA ALA A 234 5.53 -5.61 -8.19
C ALA A 234 4.97 -4.81 -9.37
N ILE A 235 3.86 -5.28 -9.97
CA ILE A 235 3.19 -4.57 -11.06
C ILE A 235 2.68 -3.20 -10.59
N MET A 236 2.01 -3.14 -9.43
CA MET A 236 1.49 -1.90 -8.86
C MET A 236 2.62 -0.93 -8.49
N ALA A 237 3.68 -1.41 -7.84
CA ALA A 237 4.84 -0.59 -7.49
C ALA A 237 5.51 0.00 -8.75
N THR A 238 5.58 -0.76 -9.85
CA THR A 238 6.10 -0.27 -11.14
C THR A 238 5.21 0.86 -11.71
N GLY A 239 3.89 0.71 -11.65
CA GLY A 239 2.96 1.75 -12.11
C GLY A 239 3.04 3.03 -11.27
N LEU A 240 3.09 2.88 -9.93
CA LEU A 240 3.23 4.01 -9.01
C LEU A 240 4.60 4.70 -9.17
N LEU A 241 5.67 3.93 -9.39
CA LEU A 241 6.99 4.46 -9.70
C LEU A 241 6.97 5.30 -10.98
N ALA A 242 6.31 4.82 -12.04
CA ALA A 242 6.19 5.55 -13.30
C ALA A 242 5.51 6.91 -13.10
N ILE A 243 4.37 6.97 -12.38
CA ILE A 243 3.71 8.26 -12.06
C ILE A 243 4.64 9.13 -11.21
N SER A 244 5.32 8.57 -10.21
CA SER A 244 6.22 9.32 -9.31
C SER A 244 7.39 9.94 -10.07
N LEU A 245 7.96 9.23 -11.05
CA LEU A 245 9.04 9.73 -11.91
C LEU A 245 8.54 10.83 -12.84
N LEU A 246 7.34 10.68 -13.43
CA LEU A 246 6.73 11.73 -14.27
C LEU A 246 6.45 12.99 -13.45
N MET A 247 5.93 12.85 -12.23
CA MET A 247 5.73 13.98 -11.32
C MET A 247 7.06 14.68 -10.99
N ALA A 248 8.10 13.92 -10.67
CA ALA A 248 9.41 14.47 -10.33
C ALA A 248 10.04 15.21 -11.52
N ALA A 249 9.92 14.68 -12.74
CA ALA A 249 10.43 15.28 -13.96
C ALA A 249 9.71 16.59 -14.34
N GLY A 250 8.42 16.70 -14.06
CA GLY A 250 7.61 17.92 -14.31
C GLY A 250 7.74 18.99 -13.22
N MET A 251 8.40 18.70 -12.10
CA MET A 251 8.55 19.62 -10.98
C MET A 251 9.78 20.53 -11.18
N GLN A 252 9.57 21.84 -11.13
CA GLN A 252 10.64 22.78 -10.75
C GLN A 252 10.78 22.69 -9.22
N ILE A 253 11.71 21.89 -8.74
CA ILE A 253 11.97 21.71 -7.32
C ILE A 253 12.71 22.94 -6.82
N THR A 254 11.98 23.85 -6.16
CA THR A 254 12.54 25.06 -5.54
C THR A 254 13.17 24.77 -4.18
N ASP A 255 12.65 23.82 -3.44
CA ASP A 255 13.27 23.27 -2.23
C ASP A 255 13.24 21.74 -2.25
N PRO A 256 14.40 21.10 -2.40
CA PRO A 256 14.51 19.64 -2.43
C PRO A 256 14.06 18.96 -1.13
N PHE A 257 14.26 19.62 0.02
CA PHE A 257 13.94 19.04 1.34
C PHE A 257 12.46 19.12 1.70
N GLU A 258 11.71 20.04 1.09
CA GLU A 258 10.25 20.14 1.27
C GLU A 258 9.46 19.20 0.34
N SER A 259 10.12 18.61 -0.65
CA SER A 259 9.46 17.75 -1.64
C SER A 259 9.49 16.28 -1.23
N LEU A 260 8.31 15.64 -1.12
CA LEU A 260 8.22 14.19 -0.94
C LEU A 260 8.43 13.38 -2.25
N ALA A 261 8.94 14.02 -3.31
CA ALA A 261 9.18 13.35 -4.60
C ALA A 261 10.17 12.18 -4.46
N GLY A 262 11.28 12.37 -3.75
CA GLY A 262 12.24 11.29 -3.45
C GLY A 262 11.65 10.19 -2.63
N VAL A 263 10.81 10.53 -1.65
CA VAL A 263 10.13 9.55 -0.79
C VAL A 263 9.26 8.62 -1.63
N ARG A 264 8.48 9.15 -2.58
CA ARG A 264 7.66 8.33 -3.50
C ARG A 264 8.50 7.35 -4.30
N ILE A 265 9.62 7.82 -4.88
CA ILE A 265 10.52 7.00 -5.68
C ILE A 265 11.18 5.92 -4.81
N VAL A 266 11.70 6.30 -3.63
CA VAL A 266 12.33 5.36 -2.67
C VAL A 266 11.36 4.28 -2.24
N LEU A 267 10.13 4.61 -1.84
CA LEU A 267 9.15 3.63 -1.39
C LEU A 267 8.76 2.65 -2.51
N CYS A 268 8.53 3.17 -3.73
CA CYS A 268 8.22 2.32 -4.87
C CYS A 268 9.37 1.37 -5.24
N LEU A 269 10.62 1.87 -5.26
CA LEU A 269 11.81 1.07 -5.57
C LEU A 269 12.13 0.05 -4.46
N ALA A 270 12.00 0.44 -3.18
CA ALA A 270 12.19 -0.43 -2.03
C ALA A 270 11.17 -1.59 -2.05
N LEU A 271 9.89 -1.27 -2.26
CA LEU A 271 8.84 -2.27 -2.38
C LEU A 271 9.09 -3.18 -3.59
N LEU A 272 9.34 -2.60 -4.77
CA LEU A 272 9.58 -3.36 -6.01
C LEU A 272 10.77 -4.31 -5.86
N GLY A 273 11.89 -3.83 -5.32
CA GLY A 273 13.08 -4.64 -5.05
C GLY A 273 12.76 -5.78 -4.10
N ALA A 274 12.16 -5.47 -2.95
CA ALA A 274 11.87 -6.48 -1.92
C ALA A 274 10.91 -7.57 -2.42
N VAL A 275 9.80 -7.21 -3.09
CA VAL A 275 8.84 -8.23 -3.58
C VAL A 275 9.40 -9.06 -4.73
N LEU A 276 10.24 -8.49 -5.61
CA LEU A 276 10.93 -9.25 -6.65
C LEU A 276 12.03 -10.15 -6.09
N GLY A 277 12.72 -9.75 -5.01
CA GLY A 277 13.66 -10.59 -4.28
C GLY A 277 12.98 -11.77 -3.57
N PHE A 278 11.73 -11.59 -3.11
CA PHE A 278 10.92 -12.62 -2.48
C PHE A 278 10.27 -13.57 -3.48
N LEU A 279 9.83 -13.08 -4.64
CA LEU A 279 9.03 -13.81 -5.63
C LEU A 279 9.61 -15.16 -6.06
N PRO A 280 10.93 -15.34 -6.27
CA PRO A 280 11.50 -16.65 -6.62
C PRO A 280 11.22 -17.75 -5.60
N TRP A 281 11.08 -17.41 -4.32
CA TRP A 281 10.81 -18.33 -3.22
C TRP A 281 9.32 -18.58 -3.00
N ASN A 282 8.48 -17.62 -3.42
CA ASN A 282 7.04 -17.64 -3.23
C ASN A 282 6.26 -18.06 -4.49
N PHE A 283 6.89 -18.07 -5.68
CA PHE A 283 6.21 -18.49 -6.91
C PHE A 283 5.88 -19.99 -6.88
N ASN A 284 4.75 -20.35 -7.49
CA ASN A 284 4.23 -21.74 -7.43
C ASN A 284 5.16 -22.80 -8.06
N PRO A 285 5.56 -23.86 -7.34
CA PRO A 285 5.15 -24.17 -5.96
C PRO A 285 5.97 -23.38 -4.93
N ALA A 286 5.28 -22.67 -4.03
CA ALA A 286 5.91 -21.86 -3.01
C ALA A 286 6.62 -22.73 -1.95
N ILE A 287 7.80 -22.28 -1.49
CA ILE A 287 8.53 -22.93 -0.39
C ILE A 287 8.44 -22.12 0.92
N ILE A 288 7.93 -20.89 0.82
CA ILE A 288 7.60 -20.00 1.93
C ILE A 288 6.42 -19.11 1.54
N PHE A 289 5.47 -18.95 2.44
CA PHE A 289 4.36 -18.04 2.27
C PHE A 289 4.69 -16.65 2.80
N LEU A 290 4.04 -15.64 2.20
CA LEU A 290 4.19 -14.24 2.58
C LEU A 290 3.66 -13.98 3.99
N GLY A 291 2.49 -14.51 4.32
CA GLY A 291 1.78 -14.34 5.57
C GLY A 291 1.15 -12.95 5.73
N ASP A 292 0.49 -12.75 6.87
CA ASP A 292 -0.14 -11.49 7.21
C ASP A 292 0.89 -10.38 7.42
N CYS A 293 2.05 -10.74 7.97
CA CYS A 293 3.20 -9.84 8.08
C CYS A 293 3.54 -9.16 6.76
N GLY A 294 3.61 -9.91 5.67
CA GLY A 294 4.01 -9.38 4.37
C GLY A 294 2.85 -8.74 3.59
N SER A 295 1.69 -9.36 3.58
CA SER A 295 0.55 -8.85 2.83
C SER A 295 0.04 -7.51 3.38
N LEU A 296 -0.02 -7.34 4.71
CA LEU A 296 -0.36 -6.07 5.34
C LEU A 296 0.70 -5.00 5.07
N LEU A 297 2.00 -5.35 5.17
CA LEU A 297 3.11 -4.44 4.86
C LEU A 297 3.06 -3.93 3.42
N ILE A 298 2.86 -4.83 2.46
CA ILE A 298 2.73 -4.48 1.04
C ILE A 298 1.53 -3.55 0.82
N GLY A 299 0.38 -3.86 1.42
CA GLY A 299 -0.81 -3.03 1.37
C GLY A 299 -0.56 -1.63 1.90
N TYR A 300 0.11 -1.51 3.05
CA TYR A 300 0.49 -0.23 3.63
C TYR A 300 1.40 0.58 2.70
N LEU A 301 2.47 -0.02 2.17
CA LEU A 301 3.42 0.68 1.30
C LEU A 301 2.77 1.17 0.00
N ILE A 302 1.90 0.37 -0.61
CA ILE A 302 1.15 0.78 -1.81
C ILE A 302 0.22 1.96 -1.47
N VAL A 303 -0.52 1.88 -0.37
CA VAL A 303 -1.44 2.94 0.05
C VAL A 303 -0.69 4.23 0.37
N VAL A 304 0.42 4.17 1.11
CA VAL A 304 1.26 5.35 1.37
C VAL A 304 1.76 5.96 0.07
N SER A 305 2.22 5.14 -0.88
CA SER A 305 2.66 5.62 -2.19
C SER A 305 1.52 6.30 -2.97
N ILE A 306 0.29 5.79 -2.88
CA ILE A 306 -0.90 6.42 -3.49
C ILE A 306 -1.25 7.75 -2.79
N LEU A 307 -1.23 7.79 -1.45
CA LEU A 307 -1.52 9.01 -0.68
C LEU A 307 -0.52 10.13 -0.99
N LEU A 308 0.74 9.78 -1.14
CA LEU A 308 1.81 10.72 -1.50
C LEU A 308 1.64 11.33 -2.91
N LEU A 309 0.88 10.70 -3.82
CA LEU A 309 0.54 11.33 -5.10
C LEU A 309 -0.37 12.56 -4.92
N GLY A 310 -1.14 12.62 -3.82
CA GLY A 310 -2.05 13.72 -3.50
C GLY A 310 -1.47 14.78 -2.57
N GLU A 311 -0.15 14.80 -2.33
CA GLU A 311 0.52 15.69 -1.36
C GLU A 311 0.22 17.18 -1.55
N ARG A 312 0.06 17.63 -2.80
CA ARG A 312 -0.23 19.03 -3.16
C ARG A 312 -1.72 19.33 -3.39
N GLY A 313 -2.62 18.46 -2.93
CA GLY A 313 -4.02 18.52 -3.27
C GLY A 313 -4.34 17.91 -4.65
N ASP A 314 -3.38 17.21 -5.26
CA ASP A 314 -3.54 16.53 -6.55
C ASP A 314 -4.37 15.26 -6.42
N THR A 315 -5.58 15.38 -5.88
CA THR A 315 -6.51 14.25 -5.63
C THR A 315 -6.73 13.41 -6.89
N HIS A 316 -6.67 14.01 -8.07
CA HIS A 316 -6.79 13.31 -9.34
C HIS A 316 -5.69 12.24 -9.53
N LEU A 317 -4.46 12.48 -9.08
CA LEU A 317 -3.38 11.49 -9.16
C LEU A 317 -3.59 10.35 -8.16
N VAL A 318 -4.22 10.63 -7.01
CA VAL A 318 -4.66 9.57 -6.09
C VAL A 318 -5.63 8.62 -6.78
N PHE A 319 -6.59 9.13 -7.57
CA PHE A 319 -7.48 8.29 -8.37
C PHE A 319 -6.73 7.47 -9.42
N ALA A 320 -5.70 8.02 -10.06
CA ALA A 320 -4.83 7.25 -10.95
C ALA A 320 -4.14 6.10 -10.20
N GLY A 321 -3.63 6.35 -9.00
CA GLY A 321 -3.07 5.33 -8.11
C GLY A 321 -4.11 4.28 -7.68
N LEU A 322 -5.35 4.68 -7.37
CA LEU A 322 -6.44 3.74 -7.07
C LEU A 322 -6.82 2.87 -8.26
N ILE A 323 -6.71 3.38 -9.50
CA ILE A 323 -6.90 2.57 -10.72
C ILE A 323 -5.82 1.50 -10.80
N ILE A 324 -4.55 1.82 -10.51
CA ILE A 324 -3.46 0.83 -10.42
C ILE A 324 -3.80 -0.25 -9.38
N PHE A 325 -4.39 0.15 -8.25
CA PHE A 325 -4.79 -0.72 -7.14
C PHE A 325 -6.16 -1.40 -7.33
N SER A 326 -6.79 -1.31 -8.51
CA SER A 326 -8.18 -1.75 -8.73
C SER A 326 -8.41 -3.25 -8.53
N LEU A 327 -7.43 -4.11 -8.81
CA LEU A 327 -7.59 -5.56 -8.63
C LEU A 327 -7.87 -5.94 -7.16
N PRO A 328 -7.08 -5.50 -6.16
CA PRO A 328 -7.40 -5.69 -4.74
C PRO A 328 -8.72 -5.06 -4.31
N ILE A 329 -8.99 -3.83 -4.79
CA ILE A 329 -10.26 -3.13 -4.49
C ILE A 329 -11.46 -3.96 -4.96
N MET A 330 -11.38 -4.50 -6.19
CA MET A 330 -12.46 -5.30 -6.78
C MET A 330 -12.71 -6.58 -5.98
N ASP A 331 -11.67 -7.30 -5.58
CA ASP A 331 -11.81 -8.53 -4.80
C ASP A 331 -12.43 -8.26 -3.42
N THR A 332 -11.95 -7.21 -2.75
CA THR A 332 -12.46 -6.79 -1.44
C THR A 332 -13.92 -6.32 -1.53
N ALA A 333 -14.26 -5.48 -2.52
CA ALA A 333 -15.62 -5.00 -2.71
C ALA A 333 -16.59 -6.16 -2.98
N LEU A 334 -16.20 -7.13 -3.81
CA LEU A 334 -16.97 -8.36 -4.05
C LEU A 334 -17.18 -9.15 -2.78
N ALA A 335 -16.16 -9.34 -1.95
CA ALA A 335 -16.25 -10.09 -0.70
C ALA A 335 -17.19 -9.40 0.32
N ILE A 336 -17.01 -8.08 0.51
CA ILE A 336 -17.85 -7.28 1.41
C ILE A 336 -19.33 -7.36 0.99
N LEU A 337 -19.61 -7.16 -0.30
CA LEU A 337 -20.97 -7.12 -0.81
C LEU A 337 -21.65 -8.47 -0.72
N ARG A 338 -20.93 -9.58 -1.02
CA ARG A 338 -21.48 -10.95 -0.85
C ARG A 338 -21.85 -11.22 0.60
N ARG A 339 -20.94 -10.92 1.56
CA ARG A 339 -21.19 -11.13 3.00
C ARG A 339 -22.37 -10.30 3.48
N LYS A 340 -22.44 -9.02 3.10
CA LYS A 340 -23.53 -8.12 3.47
C LYS A 340 -24.89 -8.61 2.94
N LEU A 341 -24.97 -9.03 1.67
CA LEU A 341 -26.19 -9.55 1.07
C LEU A 341 -26.59 -10.93 1.60
N ALA A 342 -25.63 -11.74 2.01
CA ALA A 342 -25.88 -13.03 2.66
C ALA A 342 -26.27 -12.88 4.14
N GLY A 343 -26.13 -11.70 4.75
CA GLY A 343 -26.42 -11.46 6.17
C GLY A 343 -25.43 -12.15 7.12
N VAL A 344 -24.21 -12.47 6.63
CA VAL A 344 -23.17 -13.12 7.44
C VAL A 344 -22.14 -12.12 7.95
N PRO A 345 -21.50 -12.38 9.12
CA PRO A 345 -20.45 -11.52 9.65
C PRO A 345 -19.28 -11.32 8.68
N MET A 346 -18.61 -10.17 8.75
CA MET A 346 -17.44 -9.86 7.91
C MET A 346 -16.26 -10.81 8.19
N SER A 347 -16.17 -11.40 9.37
CA SER A 347 -15.15 -12.38 9.75
C SER A 347 -15.39 -13.79 9.16
N THR A 348 -16.55 -14.06 8.54
CA THR A 348 -16.82 -15.35 7.94
C THR A 348 -15.90 -15.61 6.75
N ALA A 349 -15.29 -16.79 6.68
CA ALA A 349 -14.47 -17.21 5.56
C ALA A 349 -15.27 -17.20 4.24
N ASP A 350 -14.67 -16.71 3.16
CA ASP A 350 -15.28 -16.65 1.82
C ASP A 350 -14.43 -17.44 0.84
N ALA A 351 -14.98 -18.48 0.23
CA ALA A 351 -14.31 -19.31 -0.78
C ALA A 351 -14.46 -18.76 -2.22
N ASN A 352 -15.08 -17.59 -2.41
CA ASN A 352 -15.42 -17.04 -3.72
C ASN A 352 -14.64 -15.76 -4.08
N HIS A 353 -13.42 -15.61 -3.54
CA HIS A 353 -12.51 -14.56 -4.00
C HIS A 353 -12.19 -14.70 -5.50
N ILE A 354 -11.85 -13.60 -6.16
CA ILE A 354 -11.57 -13.57 -7.62
C ILE A 354 -10.53 -14.62 -7.98
N HIS A 355 -9.47 -14.75 -7.20
CA HIS A 355 -8.41 -15.72 -7.46
C HIS A 355 -8.91 -17.18 -7.43
N HIS A 356 -9.87 -17.53 -6.57
CA HIS A 356 -10.49 -18.84 -6.57
C HIS A 356 -11.40 -19.05 -7.78
N ILE A 357 -12.15 -18.02 -8.20
CA ILE A 357 -13.02 -18.06 -9.37
C ILE A 357 -12.16 -18.27 -10.63
N VAL A 358 -11.12 -17.47 -10.81
CA VAL A 358 -10.21 -17.57 -11.97
C VAL A 358 -9.50 -18.92 -11.96
N LYS A 359 -9.00 -19.40 -10.82
CA LYS A 359 -8.36 -20.71 -10.69
C LYS A 359 -9.27 -21.86 -11.16
N ARG A 360 -10.55 -21.84 -10.76
CA ARG A 360 -11.54 -22.83 -11.24
C ARG A 360 -11.78 -22.74 -12.73
N ALA A 361 -11.83 -21.50 -13.27
CA ALA A 361 -12.09 -21.28 -14.69
C ALA A 361 -10.94 -21.72 -15.61
N VAL A 362 -9.67 -21.49 -15.20
CA VAL A 362 -8.49 -21.80 -16.04
C VAL A 362 -7.79 -23.11 -15.67
N GLY A 363 -8.23 -23.79 -14.62
CA GLY A 363 -7.76 -25.14 -14.27
C GLY A 363 -6.33 -25.20 -13.73
N GLY A 364 -5.90 -24.22 -12.89
CA GLY A 364 -4.58 -24.30 -12.25
C GLY A 364 -4.08 -23.00 -11.64
N VAL A 365 -3.18 -23.11 -10.64
CA VAL A 365 -2.63 -21.95 -9.89
C VAL A 365 -1.83 -21.04 -10.81
N LYS A 366 -0.82 -21.56 -11.51
CA LYS A 366 0.06 -20.76 -12.39
C LYS A 366 -0.72 -19.99 -13.46
N ARG A 367 -1.71 -20.65 -14.09
CA ARG A 367 -2.55 -20.01 -15.13
C ARG A 367 -3.39 -18.90 -14.53
N ALA A 368 -3.97 -19.12 -13.33
CA ALA A 368 -4.76 -18.13 -12.65
C ALA A 368 -3.92 -16.89 -12.27
N VAL A 369 -2.73 -17.10 -11.73
CA VAL A 369 -1.80 -16.03 -11.37
C VAL A 369 -1.41 -15.20 -12.60
N VAL A 370 -1.06 -15.84 -13.73
CA VAL A 370 -0.72 -15.13 -14.97
C VAL A 370 -1.91 -14.31 -15.50
N VAL A 371 -3.14 -14.84 -15.46
CA VAL A 371 -4.34 -14.08 -15.86
C VAL A 371 -4.54 -12.87 -14.95
N LEU A 372 -4.39 -13.03 -13.64
CA LEU A 372 -4.54 -11.94 -12.67
C LEU A 372 -3.42 -10.89 -12.79
N TYR A 373 -2.19 -11.30 -13.12
CA TYR A 373 -1.12 -10.38 -13.51
C TYR A 373 -1.50 -9.56 -14.75
N GLY A 374 -2.06 -10.21 -15.78
CA GLY A 374 -2.54 -9.52 -16.99
C GLY A 374 -3.61 -8.47 -16.68
N ILE A 375 -4.55 -8.76 -15.79
CA ILE A 375 -5.57 -7.81 -15.32
C ILE A 375 -4.91 -6.66 -14.53
N SER A 376 -3.97 -6.97 -13.62
CA SER A 376 -3.24 -5.95 -12.86
C SER A 376 -2.41 -5.05 -13.77
N ILE A 377 -1.74 -5.60 -14.79
CA ILE A 377 -1.01 -4.83 -15.81
C ILE A 377 -1.96 -3.90 -16.59
N ALA A 378 -3.12 -4.38 -16.98
CA ALA A 378 -4.10 -3.55 -17.69
C ALA A 378 -4.56 -2.35 -16.87
N PHE A 379 -4.88 -2.56 -15.58
CA PHE A 379 -5.17 -1.46 -14.65
C PHE A 379 -3.95 -0.57 -14.41
N GLY A 380 -2.75 -1.15 -14.31
CA GLY A 380 -1.49 -0.44 -14.17
C GLY A 380 -1.26 0.54 -15.34
N ILE A 381 -1.36 0.04 -16.56
CA ILE A 381 -1.22 0.86 -17.80
C ILE A 381 -2.29 1.96 -17.83
N LEU A 382 -3.56 1.62 -17.54
CA LEU A 382 -4.64 2.61 -17.53
C LEU A 382 -4.38 3.72 -16.51
N GLY A 383 -3.97 3.37 -15.29
CA GLY A 383 -3.67 4.35 -14.24
C GLY A 383 -2.47 5.24 -14.60
N VAL A 384 -1.38 4.65 -15.13
CA VAL A 384 -0.19 5.40 -15.57
C VAL A 384 -0.53 6.34 -16.72
N VAL A 385 -1.24 5.87 -17.75
CA VAL A 385 -1.63 6.70 -18.89
C VAL A 385 -2.51 7.88 -18.46
N LEU A 386 -3.52 7.62 -17.62
CA LEU A 386 -4.40 8.70 -17.13
C LEU A 386 -3.63 9.68 -16.23
N GLY A 387 -2.73 9.18 -15.38
CA GLY A 387 -1.84 10.02 -14.55
C GLY A 387 -0.92 10.88 -15.41
N ALA A 388 -0.27 10.30 -16.40
CA ALA A 388 0.61 11.01 -17.34
C ALA A 388 -0.13 12.12 -18.09
N LEU A 389 -1.31 11.79 -18.67
CA LEU A 389 -2.13 12.77 -19.40
C LEU A 389 -2.63 13.91 -18.49
N ALA A 390 -2.82 13.64 -17.20
CA ALA A 390 -3.20 14.66 -16.23
C ALA A 390 -2.01 15.55 -15.83
N ILE A 391 -0.82 14.97 -15.62
CA ILE A 391 0.43 15.71 -15.30
C ILE A 391 0.78 16.65 -16.46
N GLU A 392 0.72 16.16 -17.70
CA GLU A 392 0.99 16.95 -18.92
C GLU A 392 -0.17 17.91 -19.29
N GLN A 393 -1.22 17.98 -18.46
CA GLN A 393 -2.41 18.83 -18.67
C GLN A 393 -3.11 18.62 -20.03
N ILE A 394 -2.87 17.49 -20.69
CA ILE A 394 -3.49 17.12 -21.98
C ILE A 394 -4.98 16.84 -21.78
N VAL A 395 -5.32 16.24 -20.63
CA VAL A 395 -6.70 15.87 -20.31
C VAL A 395 -7.20 16.70 -19.14
N ARG A 396 -8.42 17.25 -19.28
CA ARG A 396 -9.08 17.95 -18.18
C ARG A 396 -9.31 17.01 -17.01
N LEU A 397 -9.02 17.45 -15.78
CA LEU A 397 -9.18 16.67 -14.54
C LEU A 397 -10.55 16.00 -14.42
N ARG A 398 -11.60 16.65 -14.94
CA ARG A 398 -12.98 16.09 -14.99
C ARG A 398 -13.04 14.74 -15.72
N ILE A 399 -12.21 14.52 -16.75
CA ILE A 399 -12.21 13.26 -17.51
C ILE A 399 -11.64 12.15 -16.63
N LEU A 400 -10.55 12.41 -15.91
CA LEU A 400 -9.96 11.42 -15.00
C LEU A 400 -10.95 11.03 -13.88
N TYR A 401 -11.61 12.01 -13.26
CA TYR A 401 -12.66 11.74 -12.27
C TYR A 401 -13.82 10.95 -12.88
N SER A 402 -14.27 11.30 -14.09
CA SER A 402 -15.37 10.59 -14.76
C SER A 402 -14.99 9.13 -15.08
N VAL A 403 -13.79 8.89 -15.61
CA VAL A 403 -13.29 7.53 -15.89
C VAL A 403 -13.20 6.72 -14.59
N SER A 404 -12.68 7.32 -13.52
CA SER A 404 -12.58 6.66 -12.21
C SER A 404 -13.96 6.30 -11.65
N ILE A 405 -14.93 7.23 -11.70
CA ILE A 405 -16.32 6.99 -11.25
C ILE A 405 -16.97 5.87 -12.07
N VAL A 406 -16.83 5.89 -13.40
CA VAL A 406 -17.38 4.87 -14.28
C VAL A 406 -16.73 3.51 -13.99
N LEU A 407 -15.40 3.46 -13.83
CA LEU A 407 -14.66 2.24 -13.54
C LEU A 407 -15.09 1.63 -12.20
N PHE A 408 -15.05 2.42 -11.12
CA PHE A 408 -15.43 1.93 -9.78
C PHE A 408 -16.93 1.65 -9.70
N GLY A 409 -17.76 2.43 -10.39
CA GLY A 409 -19.19 2.15 -10.54
C GLY A 409 -19.45 0.82 -11.27
N ALA A 410 -18.71 0.53 -12.34
CA ALA A 410 -18.79 -0.74 -13.06
C ALA A 410 -18.32 -1.91 -12.17
N ILE A 411 -17.20 -1.75 -11.44
CA ILE A 411 -16.74 -2.74 -10.45
C ILE A 411 -17.83 -3.02 -9.41
N GLY A 412 -18.43 -1.96 -8.84
CA GLY A 412 -19.53 -2.07 -7.88
C GLY A 412 -20.76 -2.77 -8.47
N ALA A 413 -21.16 -2.44 -9.71
CA ALA A 413 -22.30 -3.07 -10.39
C ALA A 413 -22.05 -4.56 -10.68
N VAL A 414 -20.85 -4.94 -11.12
CA VAL A 414 -20.45 -6.34 -11.30
C VAL A 414 -20.48 -7.07 -9.96
N ALA A 415 -19.93 -6.45 -8.92
CA ALA A 415 -19.95 -6.99 -7.56
C ALA A 415 -21.38 -7.24 -7.07
N LEU A 416 -22.27 -6.27 -7.24
CA LEU A 416 -23.67 -6.40 -6.88
C LEU A 416 -24.38 -7.52 -7.66
N LYS A 417 -24.19 -7.58 -8.98
CA LYS A 417 -24.78 -8.61 -9.84
C LYS A 417 -24.33 -10.01 -9.43
N VAL A 418 -23.05 -10.21 -9.15
CA VAL A 418 -22.51 -11.51 -8.72
C VAL A 418 -23.07 -11.88 -7.35
N ALA A 419 -23.12 -10.95 -6.40
CA ALA A 419 -23.64 -11.18 -5.07
C ALA A 419 -25.14 -11.47 -5.05
N LEU A 420 -25.95 -10.80 -5.87
CA LEU A 420 -27.38 -11.08 -6.03
C LEU A 420 -27.62 -12.47 -6.64
N ARG A 421 -26.82 -12.86 -7.63
CA ARG A 421 -26.91 -14.22 -8.22
C ARG A 421 -26.60 -15.32 -7.19
N SER A 422 -25.56 -15.14 -6.38
CA SER A 422 -25.21 -16.10 -5.33
C SER A 422 -26.30 -16.22 -4.28
N ARG A 423 -26.92 -15.11 -3.86
CA ARG A 423 -28.06 -15.09 -2.94
C ARG A 423 -29.27 -15.83 -3.54
N TRP A 424 -29.60 -15.57 -4.79
CA TRP A 424 -30.72 -16.24 -5.48
C TRP A 424 -30.49 -17.75 -5.62
N ALA A 425 -29.28 -18.18 -5.97
CA ALA A 425 -28.90 -19.59 -6.07
C ALA A 425 -29.01 -20.32 -4.72
N SER A 426 -28.64 -19.67 -3.60
CA SER A 426 -28.79 -20.22 -2.26
C SER A 426 -30.29 -20.37 -1.85
N GLN A 427 -31.12 -19.38 -2.21
CA GLN A 427 -32.55 -19.39 -1.88
C GLN A 427 -33.36 -20.39 -2.73
N SER A 428 -32.92 -20.65 -3.96
CA SER A 428 -33.57 -21.58 -4.88
C SER A 428 -33.18 -23.05 -4.67
N GLY A 429 -32.31 -23.36 -3.69
CA GLY A 429 -31.84 -24.72 -3.40
C GLY A 429 -30.97 -25.34 -4.51
N LEU A 430 -30.57 -24.57 -5.50
CA LEU A 430 -29.76 -25.02 -6.64
C LEU A 430 -28.26 -25.21 -6.31
N VAL A 431 -27.81 -24.72 -5.14
CA VAL A 431 -26.46 -24.99 -4.62
C VAL A 431 -26.65 -25.50 -3.18
N PRO A 432 -26.12 -26.69 -2.82
CA PRO A 432 -26.06 -27.10 -1.43
C PRO A 432 -25.33 -26.03 -0.64
N VAL A 433 -25.93 -25.52 0.42
CA VAL A 433 -25.20 -24.72 1.42
C VAL A 433 -24.23 -25.69 2.07
N GLU A 434 -22.93 -25.58 1.73
CA GLU A 434 -21.90 -26.26 2.50
C GLU A 434 -22.06 -25.78 3.95
N PRO A 435 -22.35 -26.67 4.91
CA PRO A 435 -22.49 -26.25 6.30
C PRO A 435 -21.17 -25.63 6.72
N ALA A 436 -21.23 -24.48 7.39
CA ALA A 436 -20.06 -23.88 8.02
C ALA A 436 -19.32 -24.97 8.80
N PRO A 437 -17.99 -25.10 8.68
CA PRO A 437 -17.25 -26.09 9.43
C PRO A 437 -17.60 -25.92 10.90
N ALA A 438 -18.13 -27.01 11.51
CA ALA A 438 -18.43 -27.00 12.92
C ALA A 438 -17.18 -26.61 13.67
N VAL A 439 -17.27 -25.55 14.47
CA VAL A 439 -16.24 -25.20 15.45
C VAL A 439 -16.13 -26.41 16.36
N GLN A 440 -15.13 -27.26 16.15
CA GLN A 440 -14.74 -28.24 17.12
C GLN A 440 -14.22 -27.49 18.33
N VAL A 441 -15.08 -27.31 19.31
CA VAL A 441 -14.68 -26.94 20.67
C VAL A 441 -13.97 -28.19 21.20
N ASP A 442 -12.66 -28.16 21.28
CA ASP A 442 -11.91 -29.23 21.96
C ASP A 442 -12.48 -29.39 23.37
N PRO A 443 -12.81 -30.62 23.78
CA PRO A 443 -13.32 -30.84 25.11
C PRO A 443 -12.23 -30.43 26.11
N VAL A 444 -12.61 -29.53 27.01
CA VAL A 444 -11.80 -29.15 28.17
C VAL A 444 -11.35 -30.45 28.86
N PRO A 445 -10.03 -30.68 29.06
CA PRO A 445 -9.57 -31.87 29.76
C PRO A 445 -10.19 -31.90 31.13
N SER A 446 -11.06 -32.88 31.38
CA SER A 446 -11.64 -33.12 32.70
C SER A 446 -10.53 -33.48 33.66
N ALA A 447 -10.22 -32.62 34.62
CA ALA A 447 -9.43 -32.95 35.78
C ALA A 447 -10.18 -33.99 36.64
N THR A 448 -9.90 -35.25 36.38
CA THR A 448 -10.38 -36.30 37.29
C THR A 448 -9.31 -37.38 37.48
N SER A 449 -8.95 -37.50 38.76
CA SER A 449 -8.51 -38.73 39.42
C SER A 449 -7.07 -39.19 39.19
N ALA A 450 -6.14 -38.56 39.89
CA ALA A 450 -4.97 -39.30 40.42
C ALA A 450 -5.45 -40.19 41.62
N ALA A 451 -5.91 -41.40 41.34
CA ALA A 451 -6.06 -42.40 42.35
C ALA A 451 -4.75 -43.18 42.48
N THR A 452 -4.07 -42.97 43.59
CA THR A 452 -2.94 -43.78 44.13
C THR A 452 -3.29 -45.26 44.16
N GLN A 453 -2.51 -46.09 43.49
CA GLN A 453 -2.43 -47.53 43.80
C GLN A 453 -1.11 -47.80 44.55
N PRO A 454 -1.15 -48.57 45.66
CA PRO A 454 0.09 -48.98 46.39
C PRO A 454 0.75 -50.14 45.66
N LYS A 455 2.07 -50.11 45.60
CA LYS A 455 2.92 -51.25 45.20
C LYS A 455 3.04 -52.30 46.31
N PRO A 456 3.10 -53.59 45.96
CA PRO A 456 3.50 -54.63 46.88
C PRO A 456 5.05 -54.61 47.12
#